data_93a54f52a85b4dffe20f8536c3432cd8
#
_entry.id   93a54f52a85b4dffe20f8536c3432cd8
#
_cell.length_a   1.000
_cell.length_b   1.000
_cell.length_c   1.000
_cell.angle_alpha   90.00
_cell.angle_beta   90.00
_cell.angle_gamma   90.00
#
_symmetry.space_group_name_H-M   'P 1'
#
loop_
_entity.id
_entity.type
_entity.pdbx_description
1 polymer ?
#
loop_
_entity_poly.entity_id
_entity_poly.type
_entity_poly.pdbx_seq_one_letter_code
_entity_poly.pdbx_strand_id
1 'polypeptide(L)'
;MAKRDCYDVLGVPRSASKDDIKKAYRKLALKYHPDKTKGDKASEEKFKEASEAYHILSDEKRKANYDQFGHAAFEGGGGGGQGFGGFDTSSFSDIFEDFFSDFGGGGSSRRSSNRGNDLRYDVNINLEEAYKGIEKNVRYTTYKSCSSCSGSGAAKGSKPIRCDYCSGRGKVRTNQGFFTVQQTCPQCSGYGEMIGDPCNKCSGNGKVQANENVTVKIPKGVDDGTRIRVSGKGEAGSKGGASGDLYLFISIDNHEIFKRAEENLYYELPISFADAALGTSVEVPSIDGGKSKIKIPAGTQHGKQFRLKGKGMPVLRRSVFGDLYIRINTQVPTSLSKRQKEILEEFNTIEENKPDPVIKTFFEKAKKFWKNS
;
A
#
# COMPACT_ATOMS: atom_id res chain seq x y z
N MET A 1 -0.24 -14.87 -43.52
CA MET A 1 0.49 -16.09 -43.10
C MET A 1 -0.53 -17.08 -42.56
N ALA A 2 -0.44 -18.38 -42.88
CA ALA A 2 -1.36 -19.35 -42.31
C ALA A 2 -1.16 -19.44 -40.80
N LYS A 3 -2.26 -19.37 -40.02
CA LYS A 3 -2.21 -19.51 -38.55
C LYS A 3 -1.70 -20.94 -38.22
N ARG A 4 -0.85 -21.04 -37.18
CA ARG A 4 -0.31 -22.32 -36.70
C ARG A 4 -1.41 -23.11 -36.01
N ASP A 5 -1.34 -24.46 -36.09
CA ASP A 5 -2.30 -25.31 -35.37
C ASP A 5 -2.24 -25.08 -33.87
N CYS A 6 -3.42 -24.97 -33.21
CA CYS A 6 -3.54 -24.71 -31.80
C CYS A 6 -2.84 -25.75 -30.93
N TYR A 7 -2.81 -27.01 -31.35
CA TYR A 7 -2.10 -28.06 -30.66
C TYR A 7 -0.58 -27.91 -30.76
N ASP A 8 -0.09 -27.50 -31.95
CA ASP A 8 1.34 -27.22 -32.17
C ASP A 8 1.80 -25.97 -31.36
N VAL A 9 0.95 -24.96 -31.29
CA VAL A 9 1.22 -23.73 -30.48
C VAL A 9 1.41 -24.09 -29.01
N LEU A 10 0.55 -24.95 -28.45
CA LEU A 10 0.67 -25.41 -27.07
C LEU A 10 1.70 -26.53 -26.87
N GLY A 11 2.15 -27.16 -27.95
CA GLY A 11 3.10 -28.30 -27.90
C GLY A 11 2.50 -29.56 -27.30
N VAL A 12 1.20 -29.82 -27.58
CA VAL A 12 0.48 -30.99 -27.08
C VAL A 12 -0.09 -31.80 -28.21
N PRO A 13 -0.23 -33.15 -28.10
CA PRO A 13 -0.88 -33.96 -29.10
C PRO A 13 -2.39 -33.70 -29.16
N ARG A 14 -3.02 -34.00 -30.31
CA ARG A 14 -4.49 -33.84 -30.48
C ARG A 14 -5.31 -34.66 -29.49
N SER A 15 -4.74 -35.75 -28.98
CA SER A 15 -5.34 -36.60 -27.94
C SER A 15 -5.16 -36.09 -26.52
N ALA A 16 -4.55 -34.91 -26.32
CA ALA A 16 -4.25 -34.37 -25.01
C ALA A 16 -5.52 -34.13 -24.17
N SER A 17 -5.42 -34.47 -22.89
CA SER A 17 -6.48 -34.23 -21.95
C SER A 17 -6.60 -32.72 -21.62
N LYS A 18 -7.74 -32.32 -21.08
CA LYS A 18 -7.98 -30.92 -20.62
C LYS A 18 -6.94 -30.45 -19.62
N ASP A 19 -6.48 -31.33 -18.75
CA ASP A 19 -5.43 -31.07 -17.78
C ASP A 19 -4.05 -30.87 -18.40
N ASP A 20 -3.74 -31.63 -19.46
CA ASP A 20 -2.48 -31.48 -20.18
C ASP A 20 -2.43 -30.17 -20.96
N ILE A 21 -3.52 -29.84 -21.65
CA ILE A 21 -3.68 -28.55 -22.32
C ILE A 21 -3.49 -27.38 -21.32
N LYS A 22 -4.09 -27.47 -20.13
CA LYS A 22 -3.96 -26.48 -19.07
C LYS A 22 -2.54 -26.36 -18.54
N LYS A 23 -1.84 -27.50 -18.35
CA LYS A 23 -0.44 -27.52 -17.90
C LYS A 23 0.51 -26.92 -18.95
N ALA A 24 0.32 -27.27 -20.22
CA ALA A 24 1.11 -26.73 -21.32
C ALA A 24 0.95 -25.21 -21.44
N TYR A 25 -0.28 -24.73 -21.43
CA TYR A 25 -0.56 -23.29 -21.43
C TYR A 25 0.10 -22.56 -20.26
N ARG A 26 -0.03 -23.07 -19.01
CA ARG A 26 0.61 -22.44 -17.85
C ARG A 26 2.13 -22.32 -18.00
N LYS A 27 2.77 -23.34 -18.56
CA LYS A 27 4.22 -23.34 -18.79
C LYS A 27 4.61 -22.25 -19.80
N LEU A 28 3.86 -22.10 -20.89
CA LEU A 28 4.09 -21.08 -21.90
C LEU A 28 3.78 -19.68 -21.40
N ALA A 29 2.68 -19.51 -20.66
CA ALA A 29 2.28 -18.24 -20.05
C ALA A 29 3.33 -17.73 -19.06
N LEU A 30 3.89 -18.59 -18.21
CA LEU A 30 4.98 -18.23 -17.29
C LEU A 30 6.29 -17.89 -18.01
N LYS A 31 6.54 -18.53 -19.17
CA LYS A 31 7.75 -18.30 -19.96
C LYS A 31 7.69 -16.97 -20.73
N TYR A 32 6.54 -16.63 -21.29
CA TYR A 32 6.35 -15.46 -22.15
C TYR A 32 5.54 -14.35 -21.48
N HIS A 33 5.46 -14.34 -20.15
CA HIS A 33 4.75 -13.30 -19.39
C HIS A 33 5.37 -11.92 -19.63
N PRO A 34 4.58 -10.87 -19.92
CA PRO A 34 5.09 -9.53 -20.22
C PRO A 34 6.01 -8.96 -19.13
N ASP A 35 5.74 -9.24 -17.85
CA ASP A 35 6.60 -8.81 -16.72
C ASP A 35 7.99 -9.45 -16.74
N LYS A 36 8.13 -10.64 -17.33
CA LYS A 36 9.44 -11.33 -17.44
C LYS A 36 10.20 -10.96 -18.69
N THR A 37 9.50 -10.69 -19.77
CA THR A 37 10.08 -10.45 -21.10
C THR A 37 10.31 -8.99 -21.42
N LYS A 38 10.01 -8.07 -20.48
CA LYS A 38 10.28 -6.63 -20.58
C LYS A 38 9.86 -5.98 -21.91
N GLY A 39 8.73 -6.44 -22.49
CA GLY A 39 8.18 -5.85 -23.71
C GLY A 39 8.80 -6.35 -25.03
N ASP A 40 9.44 -7.53 -25.03
CA ASP A 40 9.89 -8.17 -26.26
C ASP A 40 8.70 -8.60 -27.13
N LYS A 41 8.54 -7.95 -28.32
CA LYS A 41 7.44 -8.17 -29.24
C LYS A 41 7.28 -9.63 -29.68
N ALA A 42 8.39 -10.36 -29.88
CA ALA A 42 8.35 -11.76 -30.29
C ALA A 42 7.81 -12.66 -29.18
N SER A 43 8.06 -12.33 -27.93
CA SER A 43 7.52 -13.03 -26.76
C SER A 43 6.04 -12.69 -26.54
N GLU A 44 5.66 -11.46 -26.80
CA GLU A 44 4.26 -11.01 -26.74
C GLU A 44 3.38 -11.70 -27.80
N GLU A 45 3.87 -11.86 -29.02
CA GLU A 45 3.17 -12.61 -30.08
C GLU A 45 2.97 -14.07 -29.68
N LYS A 46 4.02 -14.74 -29.18
CA LYS A 46 3.93 -16.12 -28.70
C LYS A 46 2.97 -16.28 -27.52
N PHE A 47 2.89 -15.28 -26.65
CA PHE A 47 1.94 -15.27 -25.56
C PHE A 47 0.50 -15.15 -26.05
N LYS A 48 0.25 -14.27 -27.05
CA LYS A 48 -1.07 -14.11 -27.71
C LYS A 48 -1.50 -15.39 -28.42
N GLU A 49 -0.62 -16.00 -29.20
CA GLU A 49 -0.88 -17.29 -29.87
C GLU A 49 -1.21 -18.41 -28.87
N ALA A 50 -0.44 -18.53 -27.79
CA ALA A 50 -0.69 -19.54 -26.76
C ALA A 50 -2.02 -19.31 -26.02
N SER A 51 -2.41 -18.05 -25.80
CA SER A 51 -3.68 -17.69 -25.15
C SER A 51 -4.88 -17.98 -26.05
N GLU A 52 -4.77 -17.68 -27.36
CA GLU A 52 -5.80 -17.99 -28.37
C GLU A 52 -5.98 -19.51 -28.47
N ALA A 53 -4.88 -20.26 -28.57
CA ALA A 53 -4.91 -21.73 -28.64
C ALA A 53 -5.54 -22.36 -27.39
N TYR A 54 -5.21 -21.87 -26.21
CA TYR A 54 -5.83 -22.34 -24.97
C TYR A 54 -7.31 -22.02 -24.91
N HIS A 55 -7.73 -20.81 -25.33
CA HIS A 55 -9.13 -20.42 -25.38
C HIS A 55 -9.97 -21.36 -26.27
N ILE A 56 -9.43 -21.79 -27.39
CA ILE A 56 -10.12 -22.72 -28.29
C ILE A 56 -10.16 -24.14 -27.70
N LEU A 57 -9.05 -24.65 -27.18
CA LEU A 57 -8.91 -26.06 -26.77
C LEU A 57 -9.39 -26.35 -25.34
N SER A 58 -9.62 -25.34 -24.51
CA SER A 58 -10.05 -25.50 -23.11
C SER A 58 -11.54 -25.86 -22.95
N ASP A 59 -12.36 -25.49 -23.90
CA ASP A 59 -13.82 -25.76 -23.93
C ASP A 59 -14.12 -26.90 -24.90
N GLU A 60 -14.87 -27.89 -24.42
CA GLU A 60 -15.19 -29.09 -25.21
C GLU A 60 -15.93 -28.82 -26.52
N LYS A 61 -16.82 -27.85 -26.53
CA LYS A 61 -17.59 -27.48 -27.72
C LYS A 61 -16.70 -26.75 -28.75
N ARG A 62 -15.86 -25.82 -28.27
CA ARG A 62 -14.92 -25.10 -29.14
C ARG A 62 -13.84 -26.02 -29.68
N LYS A 63 -13.33 -26.95 -28.86
CA LYS A 63 -12.38 -27.98 -29.27
C LYS A 63 -12.98 -28.86 -30.37
N ALA A 64 -14.20 -29.35 -30.18
CA ALA A 64 -14.88 -30.17 -31.19
C ALA A 64 -15.10 -29.41 -32.51
N ASN A 65 -15.48 -28.14 -32.46
CA ASN A 65 -15.61 -27.29 -33.64
C ASN A 65 -14.24 -27.05 -34.34
N TYR A 66 -13.18 -26.85 -33.55
CA TYR A 66 -11.83 -26.70 -34.06
C TYR A 66 -11.32 -27.99 -34.72
N ASP A 67 -11.60 -29.12 -34.10
CA ASP A 67 -11.20 -30.46 -34.64
C ASP A 67 -11.90 -30.78 -35.95
N GLN A 68 -13.12 -30.28 -36.19
CA GLN A 68 -13.88 -30.48 -37.42
C GLN A 68 -13.56 -29.48 -38.53
N PHE A 69 -13.41 -28.21 -38.22
CA PHE A 69 -13.36 -27.12 -39.19
C PHE A 69 -12.07 -26.29 -39.15
N GLY A 70 -11.15 -26.61 -38.23
CA GLY A 70 -9.90 -25.88 -38.06
C GLY A 70 -10.13 -24.42 -37.69
N HIS A 71 -9.20 -23.54 -38.05
CA HIS A 71 -9.29 -22.09 -37.83
C HIS A 71 -10.47 -21.45 -38.57
N ALA A 72 -10.96 -22.03 -39.65
CA ALA A 72 -12.08 -21.53 -40.43
C ALA A 72 -13.39 -21.43 -39.60
N ALA A 73 -13.54 -22.25 -38.55
CA ALA A 73 -14.67 -22.17 -37.62
C ALA A 73 -14.71 -20.87 -36.83
N PHE A 74 -13.59 -20.16 -36.75
CA PHE A 74 -13.43 -18.94 -35.94
C PHE A 74 -13.08 -17.69 -36.77
N GLU A 75 -12.84 -17.82 -38.07
CA GLU A 75 -12.51 -16.73 -39.00
C GLU A 75 -13.71 -16.22 -39.82
N GLY A 76 -14.85 -16.94 -39.83
CA GLY A 76 -16.01 -16.64 -40.63
C GLY A 76 -17.06 -15.80 -39.88
N GLY A 77 -17.07 -14.51 -40.09
CA GLY A 77 -18.24 -13.64 -39.82
C GLY A 77 -19.32 -13.83 -40.84
N GLY A 78 -20.30 -14.72 -40.60
CA GLY A 78 -21.47 -14.85 -41.49
C GLY A 78 -22.39 -16.02 -41.17
N GLY A 79 -23.46 -15.79 -40.42
CA GLY A 79 -24.61 -16.70 -40.35
C GLY A 79 -24.93 -17.26 -38.95
N GLY A 80 -25.77 -16.58 -38.20
CA GLY A 80 -26.68 -17.14 -37.21
C GLY A 80 -26.09 -17.63 -35.88
N GLY A 81 -26.05 -16.75 -34.89
CA GLY A 81 -25.91 -17.16 -33.49
C GLY A 81 -24.67 -16.61 -32.81
N GLN A 82 -24.86 -15.46 -32.15
CA GLN A 82 -23.97 -14.86 -31.15
C GLN A 82 -22.50 -14.68 -31.58
N GLY A 83 -22.28 -13.65 -32.41
CA GLY A 83 -21.01 -13.34 -33.04
C GLY A 83 -19.98 -12.79 -32.08
N PHE A 84 -18.81 -13.39 -32.13
CA PHE A 84 -17.54 -12.80 -31.69
C PHE A 84 -16.80 -12.29 -32.93
N GLY A 85 -17.31 -11.21 -33.52
CA GLY A 85 -16.68 -10.51 -34.63
C GLY A 85 -15.94 -9.28 -34.11
N GLY A 86 -14.63 -9.26 -34.34
CA GLY A 86 -13.81 -8.07 -34.13
C GLY A 86 -12.90 -8.13 -32.91
N PHE A 87 -11.78 -8.83 -33.04
CA PHE A 87 -10.68 -8.73 -32.09
C PHE A 87 -9.97 -7.37 -32.30
N ASP A 88 -10.50 -6.33 -31.62
CA ASP A 88 -9.77 -5.07 -31.45
C ASP A 88 -8.84 -5.21 -30.25
N THR A 89 -7.60 -4.81 -30.41
CA THR A 89 -6.49 -4.95 -29.44
C THR A 89 -6.77 -4.27 -28.11
N SER A 90 -7.73 -3.34 -28.05
CA SER A 90 -8.15 -2.65 -26.82
C SER A 90 -9.08 -3.48 -25.92
N SER A 91 -9.85 -4.41 -26.52
CA SER A 91 -10.77 -5.29 -25.76
C SER A 91 -10.07 -6.48 -25.11
N PHE A 92 -8.79 -6.73 -25.46
CA PHE A 92 -8.03 -7.86 -24.95
C PHE A 92 -7.63 -7.67 -23.47
N SER A 93 -7.40 -6.43 -23.04
CA SER A 93 -7.07 -6.10 -21.65
C SER A 93 -8.24 -6.36 -20.71
N ASP A 94 -9.44 -5.98 -21.10
CA ASP A 94 -10.65 -6.10 -20.27
C ASP A 94 -11.11 -7.56 -20.13
N ILE A 95 -11.00 -8.34 -21.23
CA ILE A 95 -11.34 -9.78 -21.23
C ILE A 95 -10.27 -10.59 -20.47
N PHE A 96 -9.03 -10.12 -20.49
CA PHE A 96 -7.92 -10.74 -19.77
C PHE A 96 -8.03 -10.52 -18.26
N GLU A 97 -8.44 -9.34 -17.84
CA GLU A 97 -8.62 -9.01 -16.41
C GLU A 97 -9.80 -9.78 -15.81
N ASP A 98 -10.91 -9.91 -16.55
CA ASP A 98 -12.07 -10.74 -16.15
C ASP A 98 -11.71 -12.24 -16.11
N PHE A 99 -10.93 -12.73 -17.07
CA PHE A 99 -10.51 -14.13 -17.13
C PHE A 99 -9.49 -14.49 -16.03
N PHE A 100 -8.54 -13.58 -15.74
CA PHE A 100 -7.54 -13.81 -14.69
C PHE A 100 -8.14 -13.71 -13.29
N SER A 101 -9.18 -12.90 -13.10
CA SER A 101 -9.93 -12.81 -11.85
C SER A 101 -10.76 -14.08 -11.58
N ASP A 102 -11.25 -14.75 -12.63
CA ASP A 102 -12.02 -16.00 -12.54
C ASP A 102 -11.10 -17.24 -12.35
N PHE A 103 -9.85 -17.14 -12.83
CA PHE A 103 -8.90 -18.26 -12.80
C PHE A 103 -8.00 -18.27 -11.55
N GLY A 104 -7.86 -17.11 -10.86
CA GLY A 104 -7.02 -16.97 -9.66
C GLY A 104 -7.69 -17.31 -8.34
N GLY A 105 -8.99 -17.52 -8.33
CA GLY A 105 -9.71 -17.83 -7.08
C GLY A 105 -11.15 -18.21 -7.36
N GLY A 106 -11.50 -19.41 -7.01
CA GLY A 106 -12.79 -20.09 -7.14
C GLY A 106 -14.01 -19.18 -7.25
N GLY A 107 -14.82 -19.44 -8.28
CA GLY A 107 -16.07 -18.73 -8.60
C GLY A 107 -16.96 -18.47 -7.40
N SER A 108 -16.77 -17.36 -6.76
CA SER A 108 -17.76 -16.77 -5.88
C SER A 108 -18.60 -15.84 -6.75
N SER A 109 -19.81 -16.30 -7.11
CA SER A 109 -20.87 -15.39 -7.49
C SER A 109 -20.76 -14.20 -6.53
N ARG A 110 -20.61 -12.98 -7.05
CA ARG A 110 -20.71 -11.74 -6.26
C ARG A 110 -22.09 -11.71 -5.59
N ARG A 111 -22.26 -12.52 -4.54
CA ARG A 111 -23.28 -12.25 -3.54
C ARG A 111 -22.94 -10.87 -3.06
N SER A 112 -23.83 -9.91 -3.29
CA SER A 112 -23.77 -8.61 -2.66
C SER A 112 -23.32 -8.85 -1.22
N SER A 113 -22.07 -8.53 -0.91
CA SER A 113 -21.51 -8.82 0.40
C SER A 113 -22.30 -8.00 1.40
N ASN A 114 -23.11 -8.66 2.22
CA ASN A 114 -23.84 -8.01 3.31
C ASN A 114 -22.89 -7.53 4.42
N ARG A 115 -21.58 -7.63 4.17
CA ARG A 115 -20.54 -7.14 5.10
C ARG A 115 -20.62 -5.62 5.21
N GLY A 116 -20.41 -5.10 6.41
CA GLY A 116 -20.31 -3.68 6.67
C GLY A 116 -19.05 -3.08 6.09
N ASN A 117 -19.06 -1.76 5.93
CA ASN A 117 -17.92 -1.01 5.45
C ASN A 117 -16.78 -1.02 6.47
N ASP A 118 -15.56 -1.04 5.95
CA ASP A 118 -14.38 -0.82 6.77
C ASP A 118 -14.27 0.68 7.11
N LEU A 119 -13.77 0.98 8.30
CA LEU A 119 -13.58 2.35 8.77
C LEU A 119 -12.11 2.69 8.83
N ARG A 120 -11.79 3.94 8.51
CA ARG A 120 -10.48 4.53 8.68
C ARG A 120 -10.48 5.49 9.86
N TYR A 121 -9.44 5.43 10.67
CA TYR A 121 -9.20 6.36 11.76
C TYR A 121 -7.70 6.70 11.83
N ASP A 122 -7.37 7.98 11.80
CA ASP A 122 -5.99 8.46 11.88
C ASP A 122 -5.62 8.70 13.35
N VAL A 123 -4.47 8.18 13.76
CA VAL A 123 -3.97 8.26 15.14
C VAL A 123 -2.61 8.92 15.14
N ASN A 124 -2.51 10.07 15.79
CA ASN A 124 -1.24 10.75 15.97
C ASN A 124 -0.58 10.29 17.27
N ILE A 125 0.72 10.01 17.17
CA ILE A 125 1.59 9.65 18.30
C ILE A 125 2.88 10.45 18.20
N ASN A 126 3.53 10.66 19.35
CA ASN A 126 4.86 11.25 19.38
C ASN A 126 5.95 10.18 19.16
N LEU A 127 7.20 10.62 18.96
CA LEU A 127 8.31 9.73 18.66
C LEU A 127 8.67 8.82 19.83
N GLU A 128 8.51 9.29 21.07
CA GLU A 128 8.74 8.54 22.31
C GLU A 128 7.68 7.45 22.53
N GLU A 129 6.41 7.74 22.15
CA GLU A 129 5.34 6.74 22.15
C GLU A 129 5.63 5.64 21.12
N ALA A 130 6.11 6.02 19.94
CA ALA A 130 6.54 5.06 18.92
C ALA A 130 7.74 4.23 19.38
N TYR A 131 8.65 4.81 20.18
CA TYR A 131 9.79 4.09 20.77
C TYR A 131 9.37 3.06 21.81
N LYS A 132 8.52 3.46 22.78
CA LYS A 132 8.12 2.62 23.92
C LYS A 132 7.01 1.64 23.54
N GLY A 133 6.19 2.00 22.55
CA GLY A 133 4.88 1.40 22.32
C GLY A 133 3.86 1.91 23.32
N ILE A 134 2.60 2.00 22.93
CA ILE A 134 1.53 2.55 23.74
C ILE A 134 0.21 1.81 23.52
N GLU A 135 -0.64 1.79 24.54
CA GLU A 135 -2.04 1.43 24.43
C GLU A 135 -2.87 2.69 24.36
N LYS A 136 -3.56 2.90 23.23
CA LYS A 136 -4.35 4.10 22.99
C LYS A 136 -5.83 3.77 22.89
N ASN A 137 -6.66 4.51 23.62
CA ASN A 137 -8.11 4.40 23.52
C ASN A 137 -8.62 5.30 22.40
N VAL A 138 -9.20 4.66 21.38
CA VAL A 138 -9.76 5.32 20.21
C VAL A 138 -11.26 5.38 20.35
N ARG A 139 -11.81 6.59 20.27
CA ARG A 139 -13.26 6.86 20.25
C ARG A 139 -13.67 7.22 18.84
N TYR A 140 -14.63 6.50 18.30
CA TYR A 140 -15.11 6.73 16.94
C TYR A 140 -16.59 6.43 16.85
N THR A 141 -17.24 7.01 15.84
CA THR A 141 -18.63 6.78 15.54
C THR A 141 -18.76 5.73 14.46
N THR A 142 -19.63 4.75 14.68
CA THR A 142 -19.90 3.68 13.72
C THR A 142 -21.38 3.31 13.69
N TYR A 143 -21.78 2.53 12.70
CA TYR A 143 -23.10 1.94 12.66
C TYR A 143 -23.07 0.51 13.21
N LYS A 144 -23.87 0.27 14.26
CA LYS A 144 -24.09 -1.06 14.85
C LYS A 144 -25.39 -1.67 14.38
N SER A 145 -25.47 -3.01 14.39
CA SER A 145 -26.73 -3.70 14.18
C SER A 145 -27.75 -3.26 15.22
N CYS A 146 -28.94 -2.93 14.77
CA CYS A 146 -30.03 -2.50 15.66
C CYS A 146 -30.41 -3.62 16.62
N SER A 147 -30.30 -3.38 17.91
CA SER A 147 -30.61 -4.38 18.95
C SER A 147 -32.07 -4.76 19.01
N SER A 148 -33.00 -3.91 18.54
CA SER A 148 -34.46 -4.20 18.53
C SER A 148 -34.85 -5.18 17.44
N CYS A 149 -34.23 -5.12 16.26
CA CYS A 149 -34.56 -5.98 15.12
C CYS A 149 -33.41 -6.90 14.70
N SER A 150 -32.30 -6.93 15.46
CA SER A 150 -31.13 -7.75 15.17
C SER A 150 -30.63 -7.57 13.73
N GLY A 151 -30.71 -6.35 13.20
CA GLY A 151 -30.24 -5.99 11.86
C GLY A 151 -31.22 -6.25 10.71
N SER A 152 -32.42 -6.82 10.97
CA SER A 152 -33.41 -7.11 9.92
C SER A 152 -34.07 -5.85 9.35
N GLY A 153 -34.15 -4.78 10.13
CA GLY A 153 -34.90 -3.57 9.79
C GLY A 153 -36.41 -3.69 10.02
N ALA A 154 -36.97 -4.88 10.23
CA ALA A 154 -38.39 -5.11 10.45
C ALA A 154 -38.77 -4.93 11.93
N ALA A 155 -40.00 -4.52 12.20
CA ALA A 155 -40.56 -4.44 13.55
C ALA A 155 -40.53 -5.80 14.23
N LYS A 156 -40.58 -5.81 15.58
CA LYS A 156 -40.59 -7.05 16.35
C LYS A 156 -41.82 -7.87 15.99
N GLY A 157 -41.64 -9.12 15.53
CA GLY A 157 -42.73 -10.01 15.08
C GLY A 157 -43.02 -9.92 13.58
N SER A 158 -42.55 -8.91 12.87
CA SER A 158 -42.67 -8.80 11.42
C SER A 158 -41.44 -9.39 10.72
N LYS A 159 -41.64 -9.89 9.50
CA LYS A 159 -40.56 -10.43 8.65
C LYS A 159 -40.47 -9.64 7.36
N PRO A 160 -39.25 -9.51 6.78
CA PRO A 160 -39.12 -8.96 5.44
C PRO A 160 -39.93 -9.78 4.43
N ILE A 161 -40.65 -9.11 3.54
CA ILE A 161 -41.48 -9.70 2.50
C ILE A 161 -40.67 -9.74 1.21
N ARG A 162 -40.75 -10.83 0.46
CA ARG A 162 -40.12 -10.97 -0.83
C ARG A 162 -40.64 -9.92 -1.79
N CYS A 163 -39.75 -9.22 -2.49
CA CYS A 163 -40.16 -8.22 -3.48
C CYS A 163 -40.81 -8.91 -4.69
N ASP A 164 -42.08 -8.63 -4.97
CA ASP A 164 -42.83 -9.21 -6.07
C ASP A 164 -42.29 -8.76 -7.43
N TYR A 165 -41.85 -7.50 -7.56
CA TYR A 165 -41.39 -6.91 -8.81
C TYR A 165 -40.13 -7.62 -9.39
N CYS A 166 -39.19 -8.00 -8.55
CA CYS A 166 -37.99 -8.75 -8.97
C CYS A 166 -38.02 -10.21 -8.54
N SER A 167 -39.12 -10.68 -7.94
CA SER A 167 -39.25 -12.03 -7.39
C SER A 167 -38.10 -12.42 -6.47
N GLY A 168 -37.64 -11.48 -5.62
CA GLY A 168 -36.57 -11.69 -4.66
C GLY A 168 -35.15 -11.60 -5.26
N ARG A 169 -34.97 -11.33 -6.55
CA ARG A 169 -33.65 -11.31 -7.21
C ARG A 169 -32.88 -10.01 -6.99
N GLY A 170 -33.52 -8.94 -6.56
CA GLY A 170 -32.92 -7.62 -6.38
C GLY A 170 -32.59 -6.90 -7.70
N LYS A 171 -32.70 -7.58 -8.84
CA LYS A 171 -32.41 -7.05 -10.16
C LYS A 171 -33.51 -7.42 -11.15
N VAL A 172 -33.76 -6.54 -12.10
CA VAL A 172 -34.72 -6.76 -13.18
C VAL A 172 -33.99 -6.73 -14.51
N ARG A 173 -34.46 -7.54 -15.45
CA ARG A 173 -33.95 -7.54 -16.82
C ARG A 173 -34.91 -6.79 -17.71
N THR A 174 -34.44 -5.76 -18.38
CA THR A 174 -35.21 -5.01 -19.34
C THR A 174 -34.59 -5.22 -20.72
N ASN A 175 -35.42 -5.70 -21.67
CA ASN A 175 -34.99 -5.86 -23.04
C ASN A 175 -35.19 -4.51 -23.77
N GLN A 176 -34.11 -3.89 -24.24
CA GLN A 176 -34.12 -2.72 -25.11
C GLN A 176 -33.61 -3.15 -26.49
N GLY A 177 -34.54 -3.53 -27.36
CA GLY A 177 -34.19 -4.04 -28.69
C GLY A 177 -33.40 -5.37 -28.60
N PHE A 178 -32.19 -5.38 -29.13
CA PHE A 178 -31.32 -6.55 -29.17
C PHE A 178 -30.49 -6.76 -27.87
N PHE A 179 -30.55 -5.83 -26.92
CA PHE A 179 -29.76 -5.88 -25.72
C PHE A 179 -30.63 -6.13 -24.48
N THR A 180 -30.20 -7.08 -23.64
CA THR A 180 -30.79 -7.29 -22.31
C THR A 180 -29.98 -6.52 -21.27
N VAL A 181 -30.52 -5.45 -20.74
CA VAL A 181 -29.91 -4.65 -19.69
C VAL A 181 -30.39 -5.14 -18.34
N GLN A 182 -29.47 -5.44 -17.43
CA GLN A 182 -29.77 -5.79 -16.07
C GLN A 182 -29.70 -4.55 -15.19
N GLN A 183 -30.84 -4.18 -14.59
CA GLN A 183 -31.00 -3.00 -13.76
C GLN A 183 -31.28 -3.38 -12.31
N THR A 184 -30.81 -2.56 -11.35
CA THR A 184 -31.21 -2.69 -9.95
C THR A 184 -32.73 -2.53 -9.83
N CYS A 185 -33.39 -3.41 -9.09
CA CYS A 185 -34.83 -3.32 -8.90
C CYS A 185 -35.21 -1.99 -8.25
N PRO A 186 -36.05 -1.14 -8.89
CA PRO A 186 -36.40 0.16 -8.34
C PRO A 186 -37.27 0.06 -7.08
N GLN A 187 -38.04 -1.00 -6.93
CA GLN A 187 -38.97 -1.18 -5.81
C GLN A 187 -38.23 -1.60 -4.51
N CYS A 188 -37.25 -2.49 -4.60
CA CYS A 188 -36.51 -2.95 -3.42
C CYS A 188 -35.07 -2.43 -3.39
N SER A 189 -34.69 -1.53 -4.29
CA SER A 189 -33.34 -0.94 -4.36
C SER A 189 -32.20 -1.97 -4.32
N GLY A 190 -32.42 -3.12 -4.95
CA GLY A 190 -31.43 -4.19 -5.02
C GLY A 190 -31.49 -5.22 -3.88
N TYR A 191 -32.29 -5.00 -2.86
CA TYR A 191 -32.33 -5.88 -1.69
C TYR A 191 -33.09 -7.19 -1.88
N GLY A 192 -33.96 -7.29 -2.90
CA GLY A 192 -34.78 -8.48 -3.17
C GLY A 192 -35.93 -8.65 -2.20
N GLU A 193 -35.97 -7.91 -1.11
CA GLU A 193 -36.98 -7.96 -0.03
C GLU A 193 -37.40 -6.55 0.35
N MET A 194 -38.63 -6.42 0.84
CA MET A 194 -39.24 -5.19 1.31
C MET A 194 -39.65 -5.34 2.78
N ILE A 195 -39.59 -4.26 3.52
CA ILE A 195 -39.97 -4.20 4.93
C ILE A 195 -41.40 -3.60 4.97
N GLY A 196 -42.41 -4.40 5.31
CA GLY A 196 -43.77 -3.91 5.48
C GLY A 196 -43.89 -3.00 6.71
N ASP A 197 -43.46 -3.49 7.86
CA ASP A 197 -43.47 -2.75 9.12
C ASP A 197 -42.04 -2.42 9.54
N PRO A 198 -41.59 -1.17 9.41
CA PRO A 198 -40.24 -0.78 9.76
C PRO A 198 -40.02 -0.76 11.28
N CYS A 199 -38.85 -1.17 11.73
CA CYS A 199 -38.42 -1.08 13.12
C CYS A 199 -38.34 0.38 13.60
N ASN A 200 -39.05 0.72 14.65
CA ASN A 200 -39.09 2.10 15.19
C ASN A 200 -37.73 2.65 15.62
N LYS A 201 -36.80 1.79 16.07
CA LYS A 201 -35.47 2.22 16.53
C LYS A 201 -34.53 2.57 15.41
N CYS A 202 -34.62 1.91 14.27
CA CYS A 202 -33.72 2.13 13.15
C CYS A 202 -34.43 2.58 11.86
N SER A 203 -35.73 2.82 11.91
CA SER A 203 -36.58 3.27 10.80
C SER A 203 -36.36 2.43 9.52
N GLY A 204 -36.29 1.10 9.70
CA GLY A 204 -36.09 0.17 8.59
C GLY A 204 -34.64 -0.09 8.17
N ASN A 205 -33.67 0.71 8.61
CA ASN A 205 -32.26 0.60 8.16
C ASN A 205 -31.52 -0.63 8.72
N GLY A 206 -32.02 -1.24 9.79
CA GLY A 206 -31.36 -2.37 10.46
C GLY A 206 -30.11 -1.98 11.25
N LYS A 207 -29.65 -0.73 11.14
CA LYS A 207 -28.44 -0.20 11.78
C LYS A 207 -28.76 1.06 12.57
N VAL A 208 -28.00 1.30 13.65
CA VAL A 208 -28.10 2.52 14.49
C VAL A 208 -26.70 3.07 14.68
N GLN A 209 -26.61 4.38 14.69
CA GLN A 209 -25.36 5.07 14.98
C GLN A 209 -24.99 4.88 16.46
N ALA A 210 -23.73 4.57 16.73
CA ALA A 210 -23.23 4.37 18.08
C ALA A 210 -21.78 4.86 18.18
N ASN A 211 -21.44 5.41 19.35
CA ASN A 211 -20.06 5.74 19.67
C ASN A 211 -19.40 4.51 20.30
N GLU A 212 -18.27 4.12 19.75
CA GLU A 212 -17.46 3.00 20.22
C GLU A 212 -16.13 3.48 20.80
N ASN A 213 -15.68 2.74 21.82
CA ASN A 213 -14.33 2.89 22.37
C ASN A 213 -13.59 1.57 22.15
N VAL A 214 -12.41 1.67 21.59
CA VAL A 214 -11.54 0.50 21.38
C VAL A 214 -10.14 0.83 21.87
N THR A 215 -9.62 0.00 22.76
CA THR A 215 -8.22 0.07 23.19
C THR A 215 -7.39 -0.68 22.18
N VAL A 216 -6.43 0.02 21.58
CA VAL A 216 -5.53 -0.56 20.57
C VAL A 216 -4.10 -0.46 21.06
N LYS A 217 -3.41 -1.60 21.00
CA LYS A 217 -2.00 -1.69 21.33
C LYS A 217 -1.15 -1.37 20.10
N ILE A 218 -0.44 -0.26 20.17
CA ILE A 218 0.54 0.18 19.17
C ILE A 218 1.89 -0.39 19.58
N PRO A 219 2.50 -1.27 18.76
CA PRO A 219 3.76 -1.89 19.11
C PRO A 219 4.92 -0.90 19.04
N LYS A 220 5.98 -1.17 19.80
CA LYS A 220 7.22 -0.41 19.72
C LYS A 220 7.87 -0.52 18.33
N GLY A 221 8.46 0.56 17.87
CA GLY A 221 9.14 0.60 16.57
C GLY A 221 8.19 0.81 15.37
N VAL A 222 6.93 1.16 15.63
CA VAL A 222 5.99 1.49 14.56
C VAL A 222 6.50 2.65 13.72
N ASP A 223 6.32 2.57 12.40
CA ASP A 223 6.68 3.64 11.45
C ASP A 223 5.50 4.53 11.10
N ASP A 224 5.81 5.73 10.61
CA ASP A 224 4.80 6.61 10.03
C ASP A 224 4.08 5.92 8.88
N GLY A 225 2.75 6.16 8.75
CA GLY A 225 1.91 5.49 7.77
C GLY A 225 1.59 4.02 8.07
N THR A 226 2.05 3.45 9.19
CA THR A 226 1.73 2.07 9.57
C THR A 226 0.23 1.89 9.76
N ARG A 227 -0.32 0.80 9.20
CA ARG A 227 -1.73 0.45 9.30
C ARG A 227 -1.94 -0.70 10.27
N ILE A 228 -2.81 -0.49 11.27
CA ILE A 228 -3.21 -1.49 12.24
C ILE A 228 -4.68 -1.84 12.00
N ARG A 229 -4.97 -3.10 11.71
CA ARG A 229 -6.32 -3.60 11.51
C ARG A 229 -6.90 -4.13 12.83
N VAL A 230 -8.07 -3.64 13.19
CA VAL A 230 -8.87 -4.15 14.30
C VAL A 230 -10.11 -4.82 13.71
N SER A 231 -10.10 -6.14 13.69
CA SER A 231 -11.13 -6.94 13.01
C SER A 231 -12.51 -6.78 13.66
N GLY A 232 -13.55 -6.67 12.81
CA GLY A 232 -14.94 -6.58 13.24
C GLY A 232 -15.35 -5.29 13.95
N LYS A 233 -14.50 -4.24 13.90
CA LYS A 233 -14.74 -2.93 14.52
C LYS A 233 -15.11 -1.83 13.51
N GLY A 234 -15.39 -2.21 12.27
CA GLY A 234 -15.98 -1.35 11.25
C GLY A 234 -17.49 -1.17 11.43
N GLU A 235 -18.19 -0.81 10.35
CA GLU A 235 -19.64 -0.73 10.35
C GLU A 235 -20.27 -2.12 10.39
N ALA A 236 -21.45 -2.21 10.99
CA ALA A 236 -22.26 -3.43 10.93
C ALA A 236 -22.65 -3.77 9.49
N GLY A 237 -22.67 -5.04 9.16
CA GLY A 237 -23.20 -5.54 7.90
C GLY A 237 -24.69 -5.31 7.75
N SER A 238 -25.20 -5.37 6.53
CA SER A 238 -26.63 -5.32 6.26
C SER A 238 -27.27 -6.67 6.54
N LYS A 239 -28.50 -6.68 7.01
CA LYS A 239 -29.30 -7.91 7.25
C LYS A 239 -28.57 -8.98 8.09
N GLY A 240 -27.86 -8.57 9.15
CA GLY A 240 -27.08 -9.49 10.00
C GLY A 240 -25.77 -9.96 9.38
N GLY A 241 -25.32 -9.34 8.31
CA GLY A 241 -24.01 -9.60 7.71
C GLY A 241 -22.86 -9.24 8.67
N ALA A 242 -21.68 -9.78 8.42
CA ALA A 242 -20.49 -9.52 9.21
C ALA A 242 -20.13 -8.02 9.22
N SER A 243 -19.64 -7.52 10.34
CA SER A 243 -19.11 -6.17 10.43
C SER A 243 -17.83 -6.02 9.57
N GLY A 244 -17.58 -4.80 9.11
CA GLY A 244 -16.28 -4.41 8.55
C GLY A 244 -15.19 -4.36 9.61
N ASP A 245 -14.01 -3.92 9.22
CA ASP A 245 -12.86 -3.75 10.09
C ASP A 245 -12.56 -2.26 10.32
N LEU A 246 -11.89 -1.96 11.42
CA LEU A 246 -11.35 -0.63 11.69
C LEU A 246 -9.87 -0.62 11.36
N TYR A 247 -9.46 0.27 10.46
CA TYR A 247 -8.06 0.51 10.09
C TYR A 247 -7.57 1.79 10.76
N LEU A 248 -6.59 1.63 11.63
CA LEU A 248 -5.89 2.75 12.24
C LEU A 248 -4.65 3.07 11.41
N PHE A 249 -4.55 4.33 11.00
CA PHE A 249 -3.38 4.86 10.32
C PHE A 249 -2.57 5.65 11.34
N ILE A 250 -1.36 5.19 11.60
CA ILE A 250 -0.47 5.85 12.55
C ILE A 250 0.25 6.97 11.84
N SER A 251 0.20 8.16 12.42
CA SER A 251 1.01 9.30 12.03
C SER A 251 1.92 9.69 13.21
N ILE A 252 3.21 9.90 12.93
CA ILE A 252 4.19 10.27 13.95
C ILE A 252 4.47 11.76 13.83
N ASP A 253 4.23 12.49 14.91
CA ASP A 253 4.50 13.92 14.94
C ASP A 253 6.01 14.19 14.84
N ASN A 254 6.37 15.31 14.18
CA ASN A 254 7.75 15.74 14.10
C ASN A 254 8.28 16.06 15.51
N HIS A 255 9.45 15.49 15.83
CA HIS A 255 10.10 15.73 17.10
C HIS A 255 11.05 16.96 17.00
N GLU A 256 11.13 17.77 18.05
CA GLU A 256 11.93 19.01 18.06
C GLU A 256 13.43 18.78 17.89
N ILE A 257 13.94 17.71 18.47
CA ILE A 257 15.38 17.38 18.47
C ILE A 257 15.73 16.29 17.47
N PHE A 258 14.98 15.18 17.46
CA PHE A 258 15.31 14.00 16.70
C PHE A 258 14.62 13.97 15.34
N LYS A 259 15.36 13.62 14.30
CA LYS A 259 14.83 13.25 12.99
C LYS A 259 14.97 11.75 12.83
N ARG A 260 13.88 11.07 12.52
CA ARG A 260 13.89 9.63 12.29
C ARG A 260 14.08 9.32 10.82
N ALA A 261 14.93 8.36 10.50
CA ALA A 261 15.02 7.70 9.21
C ALA A 261 15.09 6.19 9.44
N GLU A 262 14.00 5.51 9.13
CA GLU A 262 13.81 4.07 9.40
C GLU A 262 14.02 3.75 10.91
N GLU A 263 14.99 2.89 11.24
CA GLU A 263 15.37 2.56 12.61
C GLU A 263 16.37 3.53 13.23
N ASN A 264 16.95 4.43 12.44
CA ASN A 264 17.98 5.34 12.95
C ASN A 264 17.41 6.69 13.34
N LEU A 265 18.06 7.30 14.32
CA LEU A 265 17.78 8.66 14.78
C LEU A 265 18.94 9.58 14.44
N TYR A 266 18.61 10.81 14.09
CA TYR A 266 19.56 11.85 13.73
C TYR A 266 19.22 13.12 14.49
N TYR A 267 20.21 13.81 15.01
CA TYR A 267 20.07 15.19 15.45
C TYR A 267 21.37 15.97 15.32
N GLU A 268 21.24 17.28 15.35
CA GLU A 268 22.37 18.21 15.26
C GLU A 268 22.71 18.71 16.65
N LEU A 269 23.97 18.50 17.05
CA LEU A 269 24.50 18.99 18.31
C LEU A 269 25.23 20.30 18.08
N PRO A 270 24.71 21.45 18.55
CA PRO A 270 25.45 22.69 18.50
C PRO A 270 26.56 22.66 19.54
N ILE A 271 27.77 22.97 19.12
CA ILE A 271 28.94 23.16 20.01
C ILE A 271 29.66 24.45 19.65
N SER A 272 30.37 25.05 20.60
CA SER A 272 31.19 26.21 20.31
C SER A 272 32.39 25.82 19.42
N PHE A 273 32.87 26.78 18.63
CA PHE A 273 34.10 26.56 17.85
C PHE A 273 35.32 26.26 18.75
N ALA A 274 35.36 26.84 19.94
CA ALA A 274 36.40 26.58 20.93
C ALA A 274 36.37 25.12 21.42
N ASP A 275 35.18 24.60 21.75
CA ASP A 275 35.01 23.19 22.13
C ASP A 275 35.34 22.23 20.99
N ALA A 276 35.03 22.63 19.74
CA ALA A 276 35.39 21.85 18.58
C ALA A 276 36.91 21.81 18.35
N ALA A 277 37.60 22.94 18.60
CA ALA A 277 39.06 23.05 18.46
C ALA A 277 39.81 22.30 19.59
N LEU A 278 39.38 22.50 20.84
CA LEU A 278 40.07 21.95 22.02
C LEU A 278 39.67 20.52 22.35
N GLY A 279 38.51 20.10 21.86
CA GLY A 279 37.86 18.85 22.27
C GLY A 279 37.11 19.00 23.58
N THR A 280 36.03 18.27 23.69
CA THR A 280 35.13 18.35 24.86
C THR A 280 34.41 17.03 25.11
N SER A 281 33.75 16.91 26.25
CA SER A 281 32.84 15.82 26.57
C SER A 281 31.44 16.39 26.83
N VAL A 282 30.44 15.98 26.04
CA VAL A 282 29.09 16.50 26.11
C VAL A 282 28.11 15.40 26.47
N GLU A 283 27.16 15.70 27.35
CA GLU A 283 25.99 14.84 27.57
C GLU A 283 24.92 15.12 26.51
N VAL A 284 24.44 14.07 25.88
CA VAL A 284 23.48 14.12 24.79
C VAL A 284 22.21 13.37 25.17
N PRO A 285 21.03 13.87 24.80
CA PRO A 285 19.77 13.17 25.08
C PRO A 285 19.67 11.89 24.24
N SER A 286 18.99 10.90 24.80
CA SER A 286 18.57 9.69 24.11
C SER A 286 17.06 9.62 24.10
N ILE A 287 16.47 8.98 23.09
CA ILE A 287 15.01 8.86 22.92
C ILE A 287 14.33 8.11 24.08
N ASP A 288 15.06 7.29 24.81
CA ASP A 288 14.58 6.59 26.01
C ASP A 288 14.38 7.52 27.24
N GLY A 289 14.74 8.79 27.11
CA GLY A 289 14.75 9.80 28.17
C GLY A 289 16.05 9.81 29.00
N GLY A 290 17.01 8.95 28.64
CA GLY A 290 18.32 8.89 29.28
C GLY A 290 19.30 9.92 28.70
N LYS A 291 20.51 9.92 29.28
CA LYS A 291 21.65 10.73 28.81
C LYS A 291 22.78 9.81 28.41
N SER A 292 23.47 10.18 27.34
CA SER A 292 24.68 9.50 26.87
C SER A 292 25.82 10.50 26.83
N LYS A 293 26.99 10.12 27.34
CA LYS A 293 28.18 10.97 27.28
C LYS A 293 29.00 10.65 26.05
N ILE A 294 29.27 11.64 25.21
CA ILE A 294 30.16 11.51 24.04
C ILE A 294 31.41 12.33 24.24
N LYS A 295 32.54 11.81 23.79
CA LYS A 295 33.82 12.51 23.74
C LYS A 295 34.02 13.05 22.32
N ILE A 296 34.14 14.35 22.21
CA ILE A 296 34.42 15.05 20.97
C ILE A 296 35.95 15.32 20.92
N PRO A 297 36.67 14.71 19.97
CA PRO A 297 38.12 14.93 19.84
C PRO A 297 38.43 16.38 19.47
N ALA A 298 39.60 16.86 19.86
CA ALA A 298 40.12 18.13 19.42
C ALA A 298 40.23 18.19 17.87
N GLY A 299 39.97 19.35 17.27
CA GLY A 299 40.00 19.54 15.82
C GLY A 299 38.76 18.92 15.11
N THR A 300 37.68 18.67 15.80
CA THR A 300 36.43 18.14 15.19
C THR A 300 35.83 19.20 14.27
N GLN A 301 35.69 18.84 12.99
CA GLN A 301 35.12 19.72 11.97
C GLN A 301 33.61 19.79 11.99
N HIS A 302 33.04 20.88 11.49
CA HIS A 302 31.62 21.04 11.24
C HIS A 302 31.08 19.91 10.36
N GLY A 303 29.90 19.38 10.68
CA GLY A 303 29.27 18.29 9.93
C GLY A 303 29.80 16.88 10.26
N LYS A 304 30.83 16.76 11.10
CA LYS A 304 31.31 15.45 11.58
C LYS A 304 30.19 14.70 12.27
N GLN A 305 30.04 13.41 11.96
CA GLN A 305 29.03 12.55 12.57
C GLN A 305 29.66 11.58 13.59
N PHE A 306 28.98 11.44 14.72
CA PHE A 306 29.25 10.44 15.74
C PHE A 306 28.09 9.45 15.80
N ARG A 307 28.38 8.17 15.92
CA ARG A 307 27.38 7.10 16.01
C ARG A 307 27.37 6.49 17.40
N LEU A 308 26.20 6.50 18.03
CA LEU A 308 25.94 5.75 19.26
C LEU A 308 25.15 4.50 18.88
N LYS A 309 25.84 3.36 18.94
CA LYS A 309 25.26 2.07 18.54
C LYS A 309 24.11 1.65 19.46
N GLY A 310 23.01 1.20 18.86
CA GLY A 310 21.84 0.69 19.58
C GLY A 310 21.04 1.75 20.35
N LYS A 311 21.22 3.04 20.05
CA LYS A 311 20.49 4.16 20.66
C LYS A 311 19.47 4.81 19.72
N GLY A 312 19.15 4.16 18.61
CA GLY A 312 18.07 4.52 17.68
C GLY A 312 16.72 3.93 18.07
N MET A 313 15.79 3.86 17.10
CA MET A 313 14.45 3.29 17.27
C MET A 313 14.51 1.75 17.33
N PRO A 314 13.58 1.13 18.06
CA PRO A 314 13.42 -0.32 17.99
C PRO A 314 12.89 -0.75 16.63
N VAL A 315 13.37 -1.88 16.11
CA VAL A 315 12.86 -2.49 14.88
C VAL A 315 11.57 -3.24 15.19
N LEU A 316 10.52 -2.98 14.42
CA LEU A 316 9.22 -3.59 14.62
C LEU A 316 9.31 -5.12 14.62
N ARG A 317 8.76 -5.77 15.67
CA ARG A 317 8.76 -7.22 15.89
C ARG A 317 10.15 -7.87 16.05
N ARG A 318 11.20 -7.10 16.28
CA ARG A 318 12.56 -7.59 16.54
C ARG A 318 13.10 -7.02 17.84
N SER A 319 14.09 -7.69 18.43
CA SER A 319 14.80 -7.20 19.61
C SER A 319 16.08 -6.44 19.25
N VAL A 320 16.05 -5.73 18.13
CA VAL A 320 17.17 -4.96 17.61
C VAL A 320 16.79 -3.48 17.62
N PHE A 321 17.77 -2.63 17.90
CA PHE A 321 17.63 -1.17 17.85
C PHE A 321 18.54 -0.63 16.75
N GLY A 322 18.09 0.42 16.10
CA GLY A 322 18.93 1.23 15.22
C GLY A 322 19.96 2.05 16.00
N ASP A 323 20.63 2.92 15.32
CA ASP A 323 21.70 3.75 15.87
C ASP A 323 21.27 5.21 15.98
N LEU A 324 21.91 5.96 16.87
CA LEU A 324 21.76 7.40 16.97
C LEU A 324 22.96 8.09 16.34
N TYR A 325 22.71 8.89 15.33
CA TYR A 325 23.71 9.69 14.62
C TYR A 325 23.66 11.14 15.07
N ILE A 326 24.75 11.64 15.56
CA ILE A 326 24.90 12.99 16.08
C ILE A 326 25.81 13.76 15.14
N ARG A 327 25.24 14.76 14.48
CA ARG A 327 26.00 15.65 13.58
C ARG A 327 26.44 16.88 14.34
N ILE A 328 27.73 17.16 14.33
CA ILE A 328 28.29 18.37 14.96
C ILE A 328 27.94 19.60 14.13
N ASN A 329 27.34 20.56 14.79
CA ASN A 329 27.05 21.87 14.24
C ASN A 329 27.86 22.93 14.99
N THR A 330 29.06 23.25 14.47
CA THR A 330 29.97 24.22 15.09
C THR A 330 29.37 25.62 14.98
N GLN A 331 29.15 26.26 16.14
CA GLN A 331 28.63 27.62 16.24
C GLN A 331 29.76 28.63 16.42
N VAL A 332 29.79 29.63 15.54
CA VAL A 332 30.64 30.80 15.69
C VAL A 332 29.86 31.88 16.42
N PRO A 333 30.40 32.44 17.53
CA PRO A 333 29.68 33.48 18.28
C PRO A 333 29.51 34.76 17.44
N THR A 334 28.26 35.26 17.41
CA THR A 334 27.92 36.49 16.68
C THR A 334 28.20 37.76 17.49
N SER A 335 28.31 37.65 18.82
CA SER A 335 28.56 38.73 19.74
C SER A 335 29.76 38.38 20.61
N LEU A 336 30.76 39.23 20.59
CA LEU A 336 32.02 39.03 21.32
C LEU A 336 32.23 40.22 22.29
N SER A 337 32.65 39.90 23.51
CA SER A 337 33.17 40.88 24.47
C SER A 337 34.54 41.41 24.00
N LYS A 338 34.99 42.55 24.54
CA LYS A 338 36.31 43.11 24.24
C LYS A 338 37.42 42.05 24.44
N ARG A 339 37.38 41.37 25.56
CA ARG A 339 38.42 40.38 25.90
C ARG A 339 38.41 39.17 24.96
N GLN A 340 37.22 38.74 24.52
CA GLN A 340 37.14 37.66 23.53
C GLN A 340 37.72 38.07 22.15
N LYS A 341 37.50 39.33 21.73
CA LYS A 341 38.11 39.88 20.51
C LYS A 341 39.63 39.87 20.60
N GLU A 342 40.17 40.40 21.69
CA GLU A 342 41.62 40.46 21.94
C GLU A 342 42.25 39.05 21.85
N ILE A 343 41.61 38.04 22.48
CA ILE A 343 42.13 36.66 22.44
C ILE A 343 42.06 36.07 21.03
N LEU A 344 40.98 36.34 20.28
CA LEU A 344 40.87 35.86 18.90
C LEU A 344 41.82 36.57 17.94
N GLU A 345 42.10 37.85 18.17
CA GLU A 345 43.09 38.60 17.39
C GLU A 345 44.51 38.04 17.68
N GLU A 346 44.83 37.77 18.94
CA GLU A 346 46.06 37.09 19.34
C GLU A 346 46.18 35.71 18.68
N PHE A 347 45.12 34.90 18.72
CA PHE A 347 45.05 33.61 18.05
C PHE A 347 45.28 33.71 16.55
N ASN A 348 44.63 34.67 15.88
CA ASN A 348 44.79 34.90 14.44
C ASN A 348 46.27 35.27 14.08
N THR A 349 46.92 36.09 14.89
CA THR A 349 48.32 36.43 14.70
C THR A 349 49.26 35.21 14.78
N ILE A 350 48.93 34.26 15.69
CA ILE A 350 49.68 33.00 15.81
C ILE A 350 49.43 32.11 14.59
N GLU A 351 48.16 32.05 14.12
CA GLU A 351 47.77 31.24 12.96
C GLU A 351 48.36 31.75 11.63
N GLU A 352 48.50 33.06 11.45
CA GLU A 352 49.20 33.66 10.27
C GLU A 352 50.62 33.13 10.12
N ASN A 353 51.31 32.85 11.24
CA ASN A 353 52.68 32.30 11.22
C ASN A 353 52.68 30.76 10.92
N LYS A 354 51.60 30.05 11.16
CA LYS A 354 51.43 28.61 10.89
C LYS A 354 50.02 28.31 10.39
N PRO A 355 49.67 28.73 9.17
CA PRO A 355 48.31 28.55 8.68
C PRO A 355 47.95 27.08 8.54
N ASP A 356 46.64 26.78 8.78
CA ASP A 356 46.08 25.44 8.58
C ASP A 356 46.45 24.92 7.17
N PRO A 357 46.91 23.67 7.06
CA PRO A 357 47.31 23.09 5.76
C PRO A 357 46.24 23.15 4.68
N VAL A 358 44.95 23.05 5.06
CA VAL A 358 43.82 23.10 4.13
C VAL A 358 43.66 24.50 3.55
N ILE A 359 43.74 25.53 4.39
CA ILE A 359 43.63 26.94 4.00
C ILE A 359 44.82 27.29 3.10
N LYS A 360 46.03 26.93 3.52
CA LYS A 360 47.26 27.13 2.74
C LYS A 360 47.18 26.50 1.34
N THR A 361 46.80 25.24 1.27
CA THR A 361 46.66 24.50 0.02
C THR A 361 45.64 25.14 -0.92
N PHE A 362 44.52 25.63 -0.38
CA PHE A 362 43.50 26.33 -1.17
C PHE A 362 44.06 27.60 -1.81
N PHE A 363 44.69 28.45 -1.01
CA PHE A 363 45.25 29.70 -1.54
C PHE A 363 46.43 29.48 -2.50
N GLU A 364 47.22 28.44 -2.33
CA GLU A 364 48.24 28.05 -3.29
C GLU A 364 47.64 27.63 -4.64
N LYS A 365 46.52 26.83 -4.61
CA LYS A 365 45.78 26.46 -5.81
C LYS A 365 45.15 27.68 -6.48
N ALA A 366 44.55 28.57 -5.73
CA ALA A 366 43.94 29.80 -6.24
C ALA A 366 44.99 30.71 -6.89
N LYS A 367 46.16 30.90 -6.27
CA LYS A 367 47.28 31.65 -6.86
C LYS A 367 47.79 31.04 -8.18
N LYS A 368 47.84 29.70 -8.29
CA LYS A 368 48.19 29.02 -9.53
C LYS A 368 47.14 29.24 -10.62
N PHE A 369 45.88 29.21 -10.28
CA PHE A 369 44.79 29.47 -11.23
C PHE A 369 44.87 30.89 -11.80
N TRP A 370 45.02 31.90 -10.95
CA TRP A 370 45.16 33.30 -11.40
C TRP A 370 46.43 33.62 -12.20
N LYS A 371 47.51 32.83 -12.03
CA LYS A 371 48.71 32.98 -12.84
C LYS A 371 48.60 32.36 -14.23
N ASN A 372 47.65 31.43 -14.41
CA ASN A 372 47.42 30.72 -15.67
C ASN A 372 46.22 31.28 -16.46
N SER A 373 45.53 32.28 -15.93
CA SER A 373 44.49 33.09 -16.59
C SER A 373 45.05 34.43 -17.04
#